data_4d41f15425fae292f2d59195008100b5
#
_entry.id   4d41f15425fae292f2d59195008100b5
#
_cell.length_a   1.000
_cell.length_b   1.000
_cell.length_c   1.000
_cell.angle_alpha   90.00
_cell.angle_beta   90.00
_cell.angle_gamma   90.00
#
_symmetry.space_group_name_H-M   'P 1'
#
loop_
_entity.id
_entity.type
_entity.pdbx_description
1 polymer ?
#
loop_
_entity_poly.entity_id
_entity_poly.type
_entity_poly.pdbx_seq_one_letter_code
_entity_poly.pdbx_strand_id
1 'polypeptide(L)'
;DDANVLSSSTVQTIQDLNTQLDASCKGAQIGVLTVDYTGSVSTEDYAVEAANTWGLGSSSENNGVLILLVMQSPEYADGDYYLTYGDGFRNTTLASQASAIAQTMEDDFASQNYDGAVTTCAQNVANTIADIYGVSLSGSTTSNVAGGNYNYTDNYHEAPVAKPAFWETALDGIFTILAYGIVI
;
A
#
# COMPACT_ATOMS: atom_id res chain seq x y z
N ASP A 1 -12.17 -0.99 -0.39
CA ASP A 1 -12.40 -2.14 0.51
C ASP A 1 -13.38 -3.11 -0.18
N ASP A 2 -12.92 -3.68 -1.32
CA ASP A 2 -13.77 -4.54 -2.15
C ASP A 2 -14.07 -5.89 -1.47
N ALA A 3 -13.13 -6.40 -0.68
CA ALA A 3 -13.35 -7.60 0.13
C ALA A 3 -14.27 -7.36 1.34
N ASN A 4 -14.59 -6.10 1.64
CA ASN A 4 -15.47 -5.68 2.74
C ASN A 4 -15.02 -6.25 4.11
N VAL A 5 -13.74 -6.16 4.39
CA VAL A 5 -13.09 -6.70 5.60
C VAL A 5 -12.66 -5.62 6.61
N LEU A 6 -12.77 -4.34 6.24
CA LEU A 6 -12.34 -3.22 7.08
C LEU A 6 -13.53 -2.56 7.78
N SER A 7 -13.34 -2.25 9.05
CA SER A 7 -14.30 -1.48 9.82
C SER A 7 -14.30 0.00 9.44
N SER A 8 -15.40 0.69 9.72
CA SER A 8 -15.48 2.14 9.52
C SER A 8 -14.49 2.91 10.38
N SER A 9 -14.05 2.39 11.52
CA SER A 9 -13.02 3.02 12.36
C SER A 9 -11.65 2.94 11.70
N THR A 10 -11.32 1.85 11.04
CA THR A 10 -10.07 1.73 10.25
C THR A 10 -10.08 2.69 9.07
N VAL A 11 -11.18 2.75 8.32
CA VAL A 11 -11.34 3.71 7.23
C VAL A 11 -11.14 5.15 7.73
N GLN A 12 -11.75 5.51 8.87
CA GLN A 12 -11.57 6.84 9.45
C GLN A 12 -10.11 7.11 9.85
N THR A 13 -9.43 6.12 10.43
CA THR A 13 -8.00 6.25 10.77
C THR A 13 -7.15 6.56 9.53
N ILE A 14 -7.38 5.87 8.42
CA ILE A 14 -6.67 6.14 7.16
C ILE A 14 -6.97 7.55 6.63
N GLN A 15 -8.22 7.99 6.71
CA GLN A 15 -8.62 9.35 6.31
C GLN A 15 -7.94 10.42 7.17
N ASP A 16 -7.85 10.21 8.49
CA ASP A 16 -7.21 11.14 9.41
C ASP A 16 -5.69 11.22 9.16
N LEU A 17 -5.04 10.08 8.89
CA LEU A 17 -3.63 10.05 8.47
C LEU A 17 -3.43 10.82 7.15
N ASN A 18 -4.25 10.55 6.15
CA ASN A 18 -4.16 11.23 4.86
C ASN A 18 -4.39 12.73 4.96
N THR A 19 -5.29 13.18 5.83
CA THR A 19 -5.51 14.62 6.08
C THR A 19 -4.23 15.28 6.60
N GLN A 20 -3.50 14.63 7.48
CA GLN A 20 -2.26 15.15 8.02
C GLN A 20 -1.11 15.09 7.00
N LEU A 21 -1.01 13.99 6.24
CA LEU A 21 0.00 13.82 5.19
C LEU A 21 -0.19 14.82 4.06
N ASP A 22 -1.42 15.03 3.61
CA ASP A 22 -1.74 16.02 2.59
C ASP A 22 -1.28 17.43 3.03
N ALA A 23 -1.63 17.82 4.26
CA ALA A 23 -1.32 19.13 4.79
C ALA A 23 0.18 19.37 5.06
N SER A 24 0.95 18.35 5.45
CA SER A 24 2.30 18.50 5.99
C SER A 24 3.39 17.84 5.16
N CYS A 25 3.04 16.90 4.29
CA CYS A 25 3.96 16.09 3.50
C CYS A 25 3.73 16.25 1.98
N LYS A 26 3.46 17.48 1.54
CA LYS A 26 3.31 17.86 0.12
C LYS A 26 2.29 17.02 -0.66
N GLY A 27 1.16 16.73 -0.04
CA GLY A 27 0.10 15.96 -0.69
C GLY A 27 0.37 14.46 -0.73
N ALA A 28 1.21 13.92 0.14
CA ALA A 28 1.41 12.48 0.26
C ALA A 28 0.11 11.78 0.67
N GLN A 29 -0.11 10.58 0.13
CA GLN A 29 -1.33 9.81 0.37
C GLN A 29 -1.05 8.33 0.56
N ILE A 30 -1.82 7.69 1.43
CA ILE A 30 -1.87 6.25 1.61
C ILE A 30 -3.21 5.75 1.06
N GLY A 31 -3.18 4.90 0.05
CA GLY A 31 -4.31 4.11 -0.41
C GLY A 31 -4.33 2.75 0.28
N VAL A 32 -5.51 2.24 0.54
CA VAL A 32 -5.71 0.85 1.02
C VAL A 32 -6.70 0.17 0.09
N LEU A 33 -6.30 -0.95 -0.45
CA LEU A 33 -7.13 -1.80 -1.30
C LEU A 33 -7.20 -3.19 -0.70
N THR A 34 -8.42 -3.70 -0.54
CA THR A 34 -8.65 -5.11 -0.19
C THR A 34 -9.44 -5.77 -1.31
N VAL A 35 -9.04 -6.95 -1.73
CA VAL A 35 -9.71 -7.71 -2.80
C VAL A 35 -9.82 -9.18 -2.43
N ASP A 36 -10.89 -9.83 -2.89
CA ASP A 36 -11.07 -11.27 -2.66
C ASP A 36 -10.04 -12.10 -3.42
N TYR A 37 -9.75 -11.73 -4.67
CA TYR A 37 -8.87 -12.49 -5.55
C TYR A 37 -8.30 -11.63 -6.69
N THR A 38 -7.03 -11.83 -7.01
CA THR A 38 -6.34 -11.10 -8.10
C THR A 38 -6.40 -11.81 -9.47
N GLY A 39 -7.13 -12.91 -9.57
CA GLY A 39 -7.17 -13.70 -10.81
C GLY A 39 -5.86 -14.42 -11.06
N SER A 40 -5.27 -14.23 -12.24
CA SER A 40 -3.96 -14.78 -12.62
C SER A 40 -2.81 -13.77 -12.48
N VAL A 41 -3.09 -12.60 -11.90
CA VAL A 41 -2.10 -11.52 -11.72
C VAL A 41 -1.43 -11.69 -10.35
N SER A 42 -0.12 -11.50 -10.27
CA SER A 42 0.59 -11.53 -9.00
C SER A 42 0.12 -10.39 -8.09
N THR A 43 0.22 -10.56 -6.78
CA THR A 43 -0.14 -9.52 -5.80
C THR A 43 0.64 -8.23 -6.06
N GLU A 44 1.93 -8.34 -6.40
CA GLU A 44 2.80 -7.22 -6.74
C GLU A 44 2.30 -6.45 -7.96
N ASP A 45 2.11 -7.15 -9.11
CA ASP A 45 1.67 -6.49 -10.34
C ASP A 45 0.30 -5.83 -10.16
N TYR A 46 -0.60 -6.49 -9.42
CA TYR A 46 -1.92 -5.95 -9.12
C TYR A 46 -1.83 -4.66 -8.28
N ALA A 47 -0.96 -4.65 -7.24
CA ALA A 47 -0.75 -3.47 -6.41
C ALA A 47 -0.18 -2.29 -7.19
N VAL A 48 0.84 -2.53 -8.02
CA VAL A 48 1.48 -1.49 -8.85
C VAL A 48 0.49 -0.91 -9.85
N GLU A 49 -0.31 -1.75 -10.50
CA GLU A 49 -1.32 -1.28 -11.45
C GLU A 49 -2.42 -0.47 -10.78
N ALA A 50 -2.93 -0.93 -9.64
CA ALA A 50 -3.93 -0.21 -8.87
C ALA A 50 -3.41 1.16 -8.41
N ALA A 51 -2.19 1.22 -7.88
CA ALA A 51 -1.56 2.47 -7.44
C ALA A 51 -1.43 3.49 -8.59
N ASN A 52 -0.99 3.03 -9.76
CA ASN A 52 -0.87 3.86 -10.96
C ASN A 52 -2.23 4.35 -11.47
N THR A 53 -3.24 3.48 -11.45
CA THR A 53 -4.59 3.81 -11.90
C THR A 53 -5.25 4.84 -10.98
N TRP A 54 -5.05 4.73 -9.68
CA TRP A 54 -5.65 5.66 -8.71
C TRP A 54 -4.93 7.00 -8.66
N GLY A 55 -3.68 7.07 -9.10
CA GLY A 55 -2.88 8.31 -9.07
C GLY A 55 -2.69 8.84 -7.65
N LEU A 56 -2.34 7.93 -6.73
CA LEU A 56 -2.15 8.26 -5.32
C LEU A 56 -1.05 9.30 -5.10
N GLY A 57 -1.31 10.23 -4.19
CA GLY A 57 -0.37 11.29 -3.83
C GLY A 57 -0.37 12.47 -4.81
N SER A 58 0.56 13.39 -4.63
CA SER A 58 0.75 14.53 -5.51
C SER A 58 1.38 14.10 -6.83
N SER A 59 0.81 14.50 -7.96
CA SER A 59 1.37 14.21 -9.30
C SER A 59 2.74 14.83 -9.55
N SER A 60 3.11 15.90 -8.83
CA SER A 60 4.43 16.53 -8.92
C SER A 60 5.48 15.86 -8.05
N GLU A 61 5.06 15.25 -6.94
CA GLU A 61 5.96 14.61 -5.97
C GLU A 61 6.01 13.09 -6.16
N ASN A 62 5.02 12.46 -6.80
CA ASN A 62 4.86 11.01 -6.93
C ASN A 62 5.00 10.28 -5.58
N ASN A 63 4.32 10.83 -4.56
CA ASN A 63 4.47 10.43 -3.17
C ASN A 63 3.25 9.68 -2.61
N GLY A 64 2.63 8.85 -3.43
CA GLY A 64 1.59 7.93 -3.02
C GLY A 64 2.16 6.60 -2.52
N VAL A 65 1.43 5.95 -1.63
CA VAL A 65 1.70 4.58 -1.15
C VAL A 65 0.41 3.79 -1.23
N LEU A 66 0.47 2.55 -1.72
CA LEU A 66 -0.66 1.63 -1.69
C LEU A 66 -0.34 0.42 -0.81
N ILE A 67 -1.25 0.11 0.10
CA ILE A 67 -1.31 -1.12 0.89
C ILE A 67 -2.39 -1.99 0.26
N LEU A 68 -2.01 -3.17 -0.24
CA LEU A 68 -2.93 -4.15 -0.81
C LEU A 68 -3.04 -5.34 0.12
N LEU A 69 -4.27 -5.79 0.39
CA LEU A 69 -4.58 -7.07 1.00
C LEU A 69 -5.40 -7.90 0.01
N VAL A 70 -4.99 -9.12 -0.22
CA VAL A 70 -5.65 -10.09 -1.10
C VAL A 70 -6.09 -11.28 -0.26
N MET A 71 -7.38 -11.59 -0.24
CA MET A 71 -7.88 -12.70 0.59
C MET A 71 -7.46 -14.06 0.04
N GLN A 72 -7.23 -14.13 -1.28
CA GLN A 72 -6.68 -15.31 -1.95
C GLN A 72 -5.88 -14.87 -3.17
N SER A 73 -4.60 -15.27 -3.28
CA SER A 73 -3.77 -15.03 -4.46
C SER A 73 -3.50 -16.32 -5.26
N PRO A 74 -2.99 -16.21 -6.48
CA PRO A 74 -2.58 -17.39 -7.26
C PRO A 74 -1.49 -18.22 -6.57
N GLU A 75 -0.65 -17.58 -5.76
CA GLU A 75 0.49 -18.17 -5.09
C GLU A 75 0.15 -18.66 -3.67
N TYR A 76 -0.80 -17.99 -3.00
CA TYR A 76 -1.14 -18.23 -1.60
C TYR A 76 -2.65 -18.35 -1.42
N ALA A 77 -3.10 -19.55 -1.06
CA ALA A 77 -4.53 -19.85 -0.86
C ALA A 77 -5.13 -19.19 0.40
N ASP A 78 -4.28 -18.84 1.35
CA ASP A 78 -4.59 -18.16 2.62
C ASP A 78 -4.46 -16.65 2.54
N GLY A 79 -4.22 -16.12 1.33
CA GLY A 79 -4.12 -14.71 1.07
C GLY A 79 -2.69 -14.20 0.98
N ASP A 80 -2.58 -12.90 0.70
CA ASP A 80 -1.31 -12.22 0.51
C ASP A 80 -1.48 -10.72 0.74
N TYR A 81 -0.40 -10.00 0.96
CA TYR A 81 -0.41 -8.55 1.07
C TYR A 81 0.82 -7.93 0.41
N TYR A 82 0.68 -6.70 -0.03
CA TYR A 82 1.78 -5.98 -0.69
C TYR A 82 1.74 -4.49 -0.37
N LEU A 83 2.93 -3.88 -0.29
CA LEU A 83 3.08 -2.43 -0.16
C LEU A 83 3.89 -1.91 -1.35
N THR A 84 3.30 -0.98 -2.10
CA THR A 84 4.00 -0.27 -3.18
C THR A 84 3.98 1.23 -2.96
N TYR A 85 4.93 1.95 -3.56
CA TYR A 85 5.09 3.39 -3.39
C TYR A 85 5.51 4.06 -4.70
N GLY A 86 5.19 5.34 -4.81
CA GLY A 86 5.55 6.16 -5.96
C GLY A 86 7.04 6.51 -6.02
N ASP A 87 7.48 6.94 -7.20
CA ASP A 87 8.89 7.26 -7.48
C ASP A 87 9.50 8.34 -6.58
N GLY A 88 8.66 9.20 -6.00
CA GLY A 88 9.10 10.21 -5.03
C GLY A 88 9.75 9.63 -3.78
N PHE A 89 9.46 8.37 -3.47
CA PHE A 89 10.04 7.68 -2.31
C PHE A 89 11.20 6.74 -2.65
N ARG A 90 11.54 6.53 -3.93
CA ARG A 90 12.53 5.53 -4.38
C ARG A 90 13.89 5.62 -3.68
N ASN A 91 14.37 6.81 -3.35
CA ASN A 91 15.67 7.03 -2.72
C ASN A 91 15.55 7.50 -1.27
N THR A 92 14.51 7.09 -0.58
CA THR A 92 14.22 7.49 0.80
C THR A 92 14.26 6.31 1.76
N THR A 93 14.12 6.59 3.05
CA THR A 93 13.97 5.55 4.09
C THR A 93 12.74 4.68 3.87
N LEU A 94 11.68 5.21 3.26
CA LEU A 94 10.49 4.39 2.95
C LEU A 94 10.85 3.24 2.01
N ALA A 95 11.60 3.50 0.95
CA ALA A 95 12.01 2.44 0.02
C ALA A 95 12.82 1.33 0.73
N SER A 96 13.77 1.72 1.57
CA SER A 96 14.59 0.75 2.31
C SER A 96 13.85 -0.01 3.42
N GLN A 97 12.72 0.50 3.88
CA GLN A 97 11.93 -0.08 4.97
C GLN A 97 10.61 -0.70 4.50
N ALA A 98 10.23 -0.56 3.23
CA ALA A 98 8.93 -0.97 2.73
C ALA A 98 8.59 -2.43 3.04
N SER A 99 9.55 -3.33 2.85
CA SER A 99 9.40 -4.76 3.17
C SER A 99 9.17 -4.97 4.68
N ALA A 100 9.97 -4.34 5.54
CA ALA A 100 9.81 -4.46 6.99
C ALA A 100 8.47 -3.86 7.47
N ILE A 101 8.03 -2.77 6.86
CA ILE A 101 6.74 -2.15 7.15
C ILE A 101 5.59 -3.07 6.71
N ALA A 102 5.66 -3.65 5.51
CA ALA A 102 4.67 -4.61 5.04
C ALA A 102 4.57 -5.83 5.97
N GLN A 103 5.71 -6.35 6.43
CA GLN A 103 5.75 -7.48 7.37
C GLN A 103 5.11 -7.19 8.73
N THR A 104 4.90 -5.94 9.11
CA THR A 104 4.15 -5.64 10.34
C THR A 104 2.68 -6.08 10.26
N MET A 105 2.20 -6.43 9.08
CA MET A 105 0.85 -6.97 8.88
C MET A 105 0.73 -8.45 9.18
N GLU A 106 1.84 -9.22 9.16
CA GLU A 106 1.82 -10.69 9.10
C GLU A 106 0.99 -11.35 10.18
N ASP A 107 1.26 -11.06 11.46
CA ASP A 107 0.58 -11.72 12.58
C ASP A 107 -0.93 -11.43 12.60
N ASP A 108 -1.29 -10.17 12.34
CA ASP A 108 -2.68 -9.73 12.27
C ASP A 108 -3.38 -10.30 11.03
N PHE A 109 -2.72 -10.29 9.88
CA PHE A 109 -3.25 -10.84 8.64
C PHE A 109 -3.50 -12.36 8.77
N ALA A 110 -2.54 -13.12 9.26
CA ALA A 110 -2.65 -14.56 9.48
C ALA A 110 -3.78 -14.92 10.47
N SER A 111 -4.05 -14.05 11.43
CA SER A 111 -5.18 -14.21 12.36
C SER A 111 -6.50 -13.61 11.86
N GLN A 112 -6.54 -13.12 10.61
CA GLN A 112 -7.69 -12.47 9.99
C GLN A 112 -8.13 -11.17 10.71
N ASN A 113 -7.24 -10.53 11.46
CA ASN A 113 -7.42 -9.21 12.02
C ASN A 113 -7.00 -8.15 11.00
N TYR A 114 -7.74 -8.02 9.90
CA TYR A 114 -7.39 -7.12 8.79
C TYR A 114 -7.38 -5.65 9.20
N ASP A 115 -8.23 -5.25 10.13
CA ASP A 115 -8.23 -3.91 10.73
C ASP A 115 -6.89 -3.61 11.43
N GLY A 116 -6.40 -4.54 12.23
CA GLY A 116 -5.11 -4.43 12.91
C GLY A 116 -3.96 -4.36 11.92
N ALA A 117 -3.93 -5.27 10.95
CA ALA A 117 -2.92 -5.33 9.90
C ALA A 117 -2.81 -3.98 9.15
N VAL A 118 -3.93 -3.49 8.62
CA VAL A 118 -3.97 -2.23 7.86
C VAL A 118 -3.60 -1.04 8.74
N THR A 119 -4.15 -0.94 9.96
CA THR A 119 -3.90 0.21 10.84
C THR A 119 -2.43 0.29 11.23
N THR A 120 -1.82 -0.83 11.60
CA THR A 120 -0.40 -0.88 11.97
C THR A 120 0.49 -0.51 10.80
N CYS A 121 0.25 -1.09 9.62
CA CYS A 121 1.03 -0.79 8.43
C CYS A 121 0.90 0.68 8.01
N ALA A 122 -0.32 1.21 7.96
CA ALA A 122 -0.58 2.59 7.56
C ALA A 122 0.05 3.60 8.52
N GLN A 123 0.04 3.34 9.84
CA GLN A 123 0.72 4.20 10.81
C GLN A 123 2.24 4.18 10.62
N ASN A 124 2.83 3.02 10.36
CA ASN A 124 4.27 2.90 10.09
C ASN A 124 4.65 3.64 8.80
N VAL A 125 3.85 3.51 7.74
CA VAL A 125 4.03 4.28 6.50
C VAL A 125 3.94 5.78 6.77
N ALA A 126 2.88 6.22 7.45
CA ALA A 126 2.66 7.63 7.74
C ALA A 126 3.80 8.26 8.56
N ASN A 127 4.28 7.55 9.59
CA ASN A 127 5.41 7.98 10.40
C ASN A 127 6.69 8.08 9.58
N THR A 128 6.97 7.08 8.73
CA THR A 128 8.14 7.10 7.86
C THR A 128 8.08 8.26 6.86
N ILE A 129 6.90 8.52 6.28
CA ILE A 129 6.70 9.69 5.42
C ILE A 129 6.93 10.99 6.19
N ALA A 130 6.35 11.12 7.38
CA ALA A 130 6.54 12.30 8.22
C ALA A 130 8.01 12.58 8.55
N ASP A 131 8.77 11.52 8.87
CA ASP A 131 10.21 11.60 9.11
C ASP A 131 10.99 12.08 7.87
N ILE A 132 10.62 11.59 6.67
CA ILE A 132 11.22 12.03 5.40
C ILE A 132 11.00 13.54 5.18
N TYR A 133 9.81 14.05 5.51
CA TYR A 133 9.49 15.47 5.37
C TYR A 133 9.88 16.32 6.60
N GLY A 134 10.43 15.71 7.65
CA GLY A 134 10.87 16.39 8.86
C GLY A 134 9.72 16.99 9.69
N VAL A 135 8.56 16.34 9.67
CA VAL A 135 7.36 16.77 10.41
C VAL A 135 6.92 15.72 11.43
N SER A 136 6.04 16.08 12.35
CA SER A 136 5.43 15.15 13.30
C SER A 136 3.91 15.13 13.09
N LEU A 137 3.34 13.92 13.05
CA LEU A 137 1.90 13.73 12.96
C LEU A 137 1.27 13.70 14.35
N SER A 138 0.06 14.23 14.48
CA SER A 138 -0.70 14.20 15.73
C SER A 138 -1.21 12.78 16.00
N GLY A 139 -1.02 12.28 17.23
CA GLY A 139 -1.45 10.93 17.61
C GLY A 139 -0.50 9.83 17.17
N SER A 140 0.66 10.19 16.63
CA SER A 140 1.70 9.24 16.25
C SER A 140 2.28 8.59 17.51
N THR A 141 2.04 7.30 17.68
CA THR A 141 2.85 6.47 18.58
C THR A 141 4.16 6.21 17.87
N THR A 142 5.29 6.51 18.50
CA THR A 142 6.63 6.20 17.98
C THR A 142 6.69 4.71 17.68
N SER A 143 6.52 4.34 16.42
CA SER A 143 6.69 2.96 15.99
C SER A 143 8.18 2.70 15.93
N ASN A 144 8.73 2.05 16.97
CA ASN A 144 9.99 1.38 16.84
C ASN A 144 9.81 0.20 15.87
N VAL A 145 10.01 0.44 14.58
CA VAL A 145 10.37 -0.64 13.67
C VAL A 145 11.79 -1.04 14.08
N ALA A 146 11.87 -1.80 15.17
CA ALA A 146 13.13 -2.43 15.56
C ALA A 146 13.52 -3.29 14.37
N GLY A 147 14.73 -3.06 13.84
CA GLY A 147 15.30 -3.88 12.77
C GLY A 147 15.35 -5.33 13.22
N GLY A 148 14.23 -6.01 13.11
CA GLY A 148 14.13 -7.45 13.27
C GLY A 148 14.89 -8.06 12.10
N ASN A 149 15.82 -8.94 12.42
CA ASN A 149 16.58 -9.71 11.46
C ASN A 149 15.65 -10.78 10.86
N TYR A 150 14.69 -10.34 10.04
CA TYR A 150 13.78 -11.24 9.34
C TYR A 150 14.50 -11.74 8.09
N ASN A 151 14.84 -13.04 8.08
CA ASN A 151 15.26 -13.74 6.88
C ASN A 151 14.07 -13.88 5.92
N TYR A 152 13.68 -12.78 5.34
CA TYR A 152 12.82 -12.78 4.17
C TYR A 152 13.72 -13.07 2.96
N THR A 153 13.47 -14.18 2.27
CA THR A 153 14.12 -14.42 0.99
C THR A 153 13.56 -13.39 0.03
N ASP A 154 14.38 -12.40 -0.29
CA ASP A 154 14.10 -11.31 -1.19
C ASP A 154 13.43 -11.77 -2.49
N ASN A 155 12.11 -11.68 -2.54
CA ASN A 155 11.38 -11.60 -3.79
C ASN A 155 10.84 -10.17 -4.03
N TYR A 156 11.22 -9.21 -3.18
CA TYR A 156 10.99 -7.81 -3.51
C TYR A 156 11.99 -7.40 -4.59
N HIS A 157 11.60 -7.60 -5.82
CA HIS A 157 12.23 -6.87 -6.89
C HIS A 157 11.93 -5.39 -6.67
N GLU A 158 12.99 -4.56 -6.74
CA GLU A 158 12.84 -3.10 -6.83
C GLU A 158 11.65 -2.80 -7.74
N ALA A 159 10.75 -1.91 -7.27
CA ALA A 159 9.63 -1.47 -8.09
C ALA A 159 10.16 -1.21 -9.50
N PRO A 160 9.62 -1.85 -10.54
CA PRO A 160 10.20 -1.76 -11.87
C PRO A 160 10.34 -0.29 -12.20
N VAL A 161 11.54 0.09 -12.62
CA VAL A 161 11.81 1.41 -13.21
C VAL A 161 10.65 1.70 -14.15
N ALA A 162 9.93 2.79 -13.91
CA ALA A 162 8.73 3.16 -14.65
C ALA A 162 8.92 2.78 -16.12
N LYS A 163 8.28 1.71 -16.56
CA LYS A 163 8.18 1.44 -17.97
C LYS A 163 7.35 2.58 -18.53
N PRO A 164 7.85 3.30 -19.53
CA PRO A 164 7.07 4.36 -20.12
C PRO A 164 5.77 3.74 -20.63
N ALA A 165 4.64 4.23 -20.10
CA ALA A 165 3.31 4.06 -20.62
C ALA A 165 2.87 2.61 -20.96
N PHE A 166 2.60 1.83 -19.92
CA PHE A 166 1.85 0.58 -20.05
C PHE A 166 0.41 0.78 -20.62
N TRP A 167 -0.10 2.01 -20.58
CA TRP A 167 -1.44 2.32 -21.07
C TRP A 167 -1.65 2.16 -22.58
N GLU A 168 -0.60 1.94 -23.36
CA GLU A 168 -0.73 1.71 -24.82
C GLU A 168 -0.95 0.24 -25.23
N THR A 169 -0.75 -0.74 -24.34
CA THR A 169 -0.85 -2.17 -24.73
C THR A 169 -1.80 -3.00 -23.87
N ALA A 170 -2.39 -2.46 -22.81
CA ALA A 170 -3.28 -3.22 -21.90
C ALA A 170 -4.78 -2.93 -22.12
N LEU A 171 -5.16 -2.37 -23.26
CA LEU A 171 -6.55 -1.95 -23.52
C LEU A 171 -7.54 -3.12 -23.67
N ASP A 172 -7.11 -4.37 -23.79
CA ASP A 172 -8.03 -5.46 -24.13
C ASP A 172 -8.33 -6.48 -23.01
N GLY A 173 -7.68 -6.45 -21.87
CA GLY A 173 -7.86 -7.48 -20.84
C GLY A 173 -8.35 -7.01 -19.48
N ILE A 174 -7.90 -5.86 -19.00
CA ILE A 174 -8.05 -5.45 -17.59
C ILE A 174 -9.20 -4.45 -17.41
N PHE A 175 -9.57 -3.71 -18.44
CA PHE A 175 -10.75 -2.83 -18.40
C PHE A 175 -12.05 -3.56 -18.06
N THR A 176 -12.10 -4.87 -18.22
CA THR A 176 -13.30 -5.67 -17.92
C THR A 176 -13.44 -5.92 -16.42
N ILE A 177 -12.34 -5.92 -15.66
CA ILE A 177 -12.36 -6.20 -14.21
C ILE A 177 -12.64 -4.92 -13.41
N LEU A 178 -12.07 -3.78 -13.82
CA LEU A 178 -12.32 -2.50 -13.15
C LEU A 178 -13.68 -1.86 -13.50
N ALA A 179 -14.27 -2.23 -14.64
CA ALA A 179 -15.58 -1.70 -15.06
C ALA A 179 -16.77 -2.28 -14.28
N TYR A 180 -16.62 -3.39 -13.57
CA TYR A 180 -17.68 -3.99 -12.76
C TYR A 180 -17.60 -3.67 -11.27
N GLY A 181 -16.54 -3.01 -10.79
CA GLY A 181 -16.34 -2.64 -9.40
C GLY A 181 -16.65 -1.17 -9.06
N ILE A 182 -16.97 -0.33 -10.05
CA ILE A 182 -17.35 1.06 -9.81
C ILE A 182 -18.84 1.24 -10.15
N VAL A 183 -19.70 0.84 -9.23
CA VAL A 183 -21.07 1.37 -9.17
C VAL A 183 -21.31 1.84 -7.74
N ILE A 184 -21.08 3.14 -7.55
CA ILE A 184 -21.59 4.07 -6.52
C ILE A 184 -21.31 3.69 -5.07
#